data_dd7c7428eaa27388e426f205a0fc5e34
#
_entry.id   dd7c7428eaa27388e426f205a0fc5e34
#
_cell.length_a   1.000
_cell.length_b   1.000
_cell.length_c   1.000
_cell.angle_alpha   90.00
_cell.angle_beta   90.00
_cell.angle_gamma   90.00
#
_symmetry.space_group_name_H-M   'P 1'
#
loop_
_entity.id
_entity.type
_entity.pdbx_description
1 polymer ?
#
loop_
_entity_poly.entity_id
_entity_poly.type
_entity_poly.pdbx_seq_one_letter_code
_entity_poly.pdbx_strand_id
1 'polypeptide(L)'
;PLFWLVFLEEVKVIGPGESILALVGEEVEFPCNLSPYQDAENMEIRWFRSHASDVVHLYQEWQELFAQQVARFQNRTKLITDEIADGSVSLHLRRVVPSDEGPYGCRFLSGDFSGEAIWELEVAGFGSDPYISLEGFKEGGIQLRCSSSGWYPKPTVQWRDHQGQCLPPESEAIVQNAQGLFSLETSVVVQKGAHNNVSSSIQNSLLVQKKEFVVQIADIFLLGPSPWKKPFLGTLVALPLLLALLSSLALYYIHKQRQSQAKLKKQAEKDQGKLTAQLEKLQTKLKGFQSI
;
A
#
# COMPACT_ATOMS: atom_id res chain seq x y z
N PRO A 1 -6.27 -11.19 80.49
CA PRO A 1 -6.09 -12.06 79.39
C PRO A 1 -6.27 -11.24 78.14
N LEU A 2 -5.14 -10.98 77.46
CA LEU A 2 -5.12 -10.37 76.09
C LEU A 2 -5.50 -11.47 75.15
N PHE A 3 -6.72 -11.44 74.63
CA PHE A 3 -7.11 -12.21 73.44
C PHE A 3 -6.41 -11.58 72.25
N TRP A 4 -5.39 -12.25 71.76
CA TRP A 4 -4.89 -12.00 70.40
C TRP A 4 -5.97 -12.49 69.43
N LEU A 5 -6.71 -11.58 68.78
CA LEU A 5 -7.48 -11.87 67.62
C LEU A 5 -6.46 -12.15 66.51
N VAL A 6 -6.20 -13.43 66.29
CA VAL A 6 -5.53 -13.86 65.05
C VAL A 6 -6.56 -13.63 63.93
N PHE A 7 -6.40 -12.56 63.19
CA PHE A 7 -7.07 -12.44 61.91
C PHE A 7 -6.46 -13.51 60.97
N LEU A 8 -7.15 -14.63 60.82
CA LEU A 8 -6.87 -15.56 59.74
C LEU A 8 -7.16 -14.78 58.44
N GLU A 9 -6.10 -14.36 57.78
CA GLU A 9 -6.22 -13.74 56.49
C GLU A 9 -6.73 -14.79 55.49
N GLU A 10 -7.88 -14.50 54.83
CA GLU A 10 -8.50 -15.41 53.85
C GLU A 10 -7.58 -15.58 52.67
N VAL A 11 -7.28 -16.82 52.27
CA VAL A 11 -6.45 -17.13 51.13
C VAL A 11 -7.16 -16.69 49.86
N LYS A 12 -6.44 -15.93 49.01
CA LYS A 12 -6.92 -15.42 47.71
C LYS A 12 -6.01 -15.86 46.61
N VAL A 13 -6.59 -16.06 45.42
CA VAL A 13 -5.84 -16.28 44.16
C VAL A 13 -5.62 -14.93 43.51
N ILE A 14 -4.38 -14.67 43.14
CA ILE A 14 -3.97 -13.42 42.48
C ILE A 14 -3.44 -13.77 41.12
N GLY A 15 -4.07 -13.23 40.09
CA GLY A 15 -3.65 -13.31 38.70
C GLY A 15 -2.86 -12.07 38.26
N PRO A 16 -2.62 -11.91 36.95
CA PRO A 16 -1.78 -10.86 36.39
C PRO A 16 -2.39 -9.45 36.39
N GLY A 17 -3.60 -9.27 36.89
CA GLY A 17 -4.33 -8.02 36.90
C GLY A 17 -5.57 -8.06 35.98
N GLU A 18 -5.99 -6.91 35.43
CA GLU A 18 -7.21 -6.83 34.66
C GLU A 18 -7.03 -7.34 33.20
N SER A 19 -5.92 -7.00 32.55
CA SER A 19 -5.61 -7.46 31.20
C SER A 19 -4.12 -7.69 30.98
N ILE A 20 -3.81 -8.57 30.04
CA ILE A 20 -2.46 -8.81 29.49
C ILE A 20 -2.52 -8.58 28.00
N LEU A 21 -1.54 -7.85 27.46
CA LEU A 21 -1.35 -7.69 26.01
C LEU A 21 -0.29 -8.68 25.50
N ALA A 22 -0.66 -9.48 24.49
CA ALA A 22 0.26 -10.38 23.79
C ALA A 22 0.36 -10.05 22.32
N LEU A 23 1.55 -10.25 21.73
CA LEU A 23 1.76 -10.09 20.30
C LEU A 23 1.53 -11.40 19.54
N VAL A 24 0.92 -11.30 18.38
CA VAL A 24 0.70 -12.46 17.51
C VAL A 24 2.02 -13.15 17.17
N GLY A 25 2.09 -14.46 17.39
CA GLY A 25 3.26 -15.30 17.15
C GLY A 25 4.21 -15.40 18.33
N GLU A 26 4.10 -14.54 19.32
CA GLU A 26 4.93 -14.53 20.52
C GLU A 26 4.40 -15.46 21.61
N GLU A 27 5.08 -15.47 22.76
CA GLU A 27 4.73 -16.18 23.96
C GLU A 27 4.20 -15.20 25.00
N VAL A 28 3.18 -15.59 25.76
CA VAL A 28 2.64 -14.82 26.89
C VAL A 28 2.65 -15.67 28.16
N GLU A 29 2.94 -15.03 29.27
CA GLU A 29 2.97 -15.64 30.61
C GLU A 29 1.71 -15.25 31.40
N PHE A 30 1.10 -16.25 32.06
CA PHE A 30 -0.03 -16.11 32.95
C PHE A 30 0.39 -16.49 34.37
N PRO A 31 0.93 -15.55 35.17
CA PRO A 31 1.25 -15.80 36.59
C PRO A 31 -0.01 -15.98 37.41
N CYS A 32 0.05 -16.86 38.39
CA CYS A 32 -1.05 -17.12 39.29
C CYS A 32 -0.53 -17.54 40.69
N ASN A 33 -0.88 -16.80 41.71
CA ASN A 33 -0.29 -16.92 43.05
C ASN A 33 -1.35 -16.96 44.13
N LEU A 34 -1.03 -17.67 45.24
CA LEU A 34 -1.82 -17.62 46.47
C LEU A 34 -1.34 -16.48 47.40
N SER A 35 -2.26 -15.78 48.01
CA SER A 35 -1.96 -14.77 49.03
C SER A 35 -2.88 -14.98 50.27
N PRO A 36 -2.32 -15.17 51.49
CA PRO A 36 -0.91 -15.34 51.82
C PRO A 36 -0.30 -16.62 51.19
N TYR A 37 1.03 -16.66 51.07
CA TYR A 37 1.76 -17.80 50.49
C TYR A 37 1.35 -19.11 51.16
N GLN A 38 1.07 -20.11 50.35
CA GLN A 38 0.67 -21.44 50.75
C GLN A 38 1.17 -22.47 49.80
N ASP A 39 1.65 -23.61 50.30
CA ASP A 39 2.09 -24.72 49.46
C ASP A 39 0.95 -25.24 48.57
N ALA A 40 1.18 -25.20 47.25
CA ALA A 40 0.21 -25.58 46.23
C ALA A 40 0.55 -26.93 45.56
N GLU A 41 1.62 -27.63 45.96
CA GLU A 41 2.08 -28.88 45.30
C GLU A 41 1.00 -29.97 45.25
N ASN A 42 0.13 -30.02 46.27
CA ASN A 42 -0.96 -31.00 46.35
C ASN A 42 -2.31 -30.47 45.90
N MET A 43 -2.36 -29.25 45.34
CA MET A 43 -3.60 -28.65 44.85
C MET A 43 -3.88 -29.05 43.42
N GLU A 44 -5.16 -29.04 43.04
CA GLU A 44 -5.52 -28.96 41.62
C GLU A 44 -5.37 -27.51 41.17
N ILE A 45 -4.56 -27.27 40.13
CA ILE A 45 -4.36 -25.95 39.56
C ILE A 45 -4.80 -26.00 38.09
N ARG A 46 -5.79 -25.16 37.77
CA ARG A 46 -6.44 -25.18 36.45
C ARG A 46 -6.40 -23.80 35.83
N TRP A 47 -5.82 -23.70 34.63
CA TRP A 47 -6.02 -22.56 33.78
C TRP A 47 -7.16 -22.88 32.80
N PHE A 48 -8.04 -21.94 32.64
CA PHE A 48 -9.23 -22.09 31.76
C PHE A 48 -9.47 -20.83 30.93
N ARG A 49 -10.26 -20.94 29.88
CA ARG A 49 -10.71 -19.81 29.07
C ARG A 49 -12.23 -19.72 29.12
N SER A 50 -12.75 -18.54 29.43
CA SER A 50 -14.20 -18.25 29.56
C SER A 50 -14.89 -19.06 30.67
N HIS A 51 -14.78 -20.38 30.68
CA HIS A 51 -15.43 -21.28 31.62
C HIS A 51 -14.44 -22.34 32.16
N ALA A 52 -14.58 -22.75 33.38
CA ALA A 52 -13.70 -23.75 34.02
C ALA A 52 -13.65 -25.10 33.28
N SER A 53 -14.65 -25.40 32.43
CA SER A 53 -14.67 -26.58 31.58
C SER A 53 -13.82 -26.44 30.30
N ASP A 54 -13.44 -25.21 29.92
CA ASP A 54 -12.63 -24.92 28.72
C ASP A 54 -11.14 -24.90 29.12
N VAL A 55 -10.60 -26.09 29.39
CA VAL A 55 -9.30 -26.29 30.03
C VAL A 55 -8.15 -25.88 29.10
N VAL A 56 -7.40 -24.85 29.51
CA VAL A 56 -6.16 -24.42 28.84
C VAL A 56 -5.00 -25.29 29.32
N HIS A 57 -4.90 -25.53 30.63
CA HIS A 57 -3.91 -26.41 31.26
C HIS A 57 -4.40 -26.88 32.61
N LEU A 58 -4.01 -28.10 33.00
CA LEU A 58 -4.37 -28.71 34.27
C LEU A 58 -3.16 -29.39 34.92
N TYR A 59 -2.88 -29.02 36.19
CA TYR A 59 -1.96 -29.68 37.07
C TYR A 59 -2.75 -30.26 38.24
N GLN A 60 -2.53 -31.53 38.53
CA GLN A 60 -3.16 -32.24 39.65
C GLN A 60 -2.29 -33.45 40.05
N GLU A 61 -2.24 -33.74 41.35
CA GLU A 61 -1.50 -34.91 41.89
C GLU A 61 -0.06 -34.99 41.37
N TRP A 62 0.68 -33.86 41.40
CA TRP A 62 2.08 -33.74 40.95
C TRP A 62 2.31 -33.98 39.45
N GLN A 63 1.25 -33.91 38.63
CA GLN A 63 1.29 -34.20 37.20
C GLN A 63 0.56 -33.16 36.37
N GLU A 64 1.05 -32.93 35.20
CA GLU A 64 0.35 -32.20 34.13
C GLU A 64 -0.61 -33.16 33.41
N LEU A 65 -1.91 -32.83 33.35
CA LEU A 65 -2.96 -33.67 32.79
C LEU A 65 -3.39 -33.15 31.41
N PHE A 66 -2.73 -33.57 30.35
CA PHE A 66 -2.98 -33.14 28.99
C PHE A 66 -4.26 -33.69 28.36
N ALA A 67 -4.82 -34.78 28.88
CA ALA A 67 -6.02 -35.41 28.33
C ALA A 67 -7.27 -34.54 28.40
N GLN A 68 -7.33 -33.60 29.34
CA GLN A 68 -8.44 -32.67 29.52
C GLN A 68 -8.23 -31.35 28.77
N GLN A 69 -7.04 -31.12 28.24
CA GLN A 69 -6.68 -29.89 27.54
C GLN A 69 -7.45 -29.78 26.23
N VAL A 70 -8.07 -28.62 25.99
CA VAL A 70 -8.75 -28.34 24.71
C VAL A 70 -7.74 -28.37 23.56
N ALA A 71 -8.13 -28.97 22.44
CA ALA A 71 -7.25 -29.27 21.30
C ALA A 71 -6.44 -28.06 20.81
N ARG A 72 -7.01 -26.86 20.82
CA ARG A 72 -6.34 -25.62 20.35
C ARG A 72 -5.13 -25.21 21.23
N PHE A 73 -5.05 -25.67 22.47
CA PHE A 73 -3.95 -25.37 23.38
C PHE A 73 -2.89 -26.48 23.45
N GLN A 74 -3.15 -27.65 22.86
CA GLN A 74 -2.22 -28.76 22.85
C GLN A 74 -0.88 -28.40 22.19
N ASN A 75 0.22 -28.78 22.86
CA ASN A 75 1.60 -28.45 22.46
C ASN A 75 1.92 -26.95 22.39
N ARG A 76 1.07 -26.10 23.01
CA ARG A 76 1.29 -24.64 23.06
C ARG A 76 1.47 -24.11 24.46
N THR A 77 1.26 -24.92 25.48
CA THR A 77 1.39 -24.52 26.89
C THR A 77 2.64 -25.14 27.51
N LYS A 78 3.24 -24.42 28.46
CA LYS A 78 4.33 -24.88 29.33
C LYS A 78 4.07 -24.37 30.73
N LEU A 79 3.96 -25.28 31.70
CA LEU A 79 3.82 -24.93 33.11
C LEU A 79 5.18 -24.65 33.74
N ILE A 80 5.29 -23.63 34.56
CA ILE A 80 6.44 -23.31 35.42
C ILE A 80 6.00 -23.48 36.86
N THR A 81 6.65 -24.36 37.59
CA THR A 81 6.32 -24.78 38.97
C THR A 81 7.47 -24.57 39.94
N ASP A 82 8.49 -23.80 39.58
CA ASP A 82 9.72 -23.65 40.37
C ASP A 82 9.45 -23.12 41.78
N GLU A 83 8.36 -22.34 41.95
CA GLU A 83 7.94 -21.72 43.21
C GLU A 83 6.56 -22.23 43.68
N ILE A 84 6.15 -23.43 43.27
CA ILE A 84 4.83 -24.00 43.61
C ILE A 84 4.66 -24.23 45.13
N ALA A 85 5.75 -24.56 45.84
CA ALA A 85 5.75 -24.70 47.29
C ALA A 85 5.43 -23.38 48.00
N ASP A 86 5.69 -22.25 47.37
CA ASP A 86 5.31 -20.91 47.86
C ASP A 86 3.95 -20.47 47.30
N GLY A 87 3.25 -21.32 46.57
CA GLY A 87 1.95 -21.05 45.98
C GLY A 87 2.00 -20.19 44.73
N SER A 88 3.17 -20.11 44.08
CA SER A 88 3.39 -19.33 42.86
C SER A 88 3.61 -20.24 41.64
N VAL A 89 2.85 -20.04 40.60
CA VAL A 89 2.95 -20.79 39.33
C VAL A 89 2.73 -19.87 38.18
N SER A 90 3.32 -20.22 37.02
CA SER A 90 3.11 -19.50 35.78
C SER A 90 2.80 -20.45 34.60
N LEU A 91 1.86 -20.09 33.76
CA LEU A 91 1.59 -20.79 32.53
C LEU A 91 2.03 -19.95 31.34
N HIS A 92 2.90 -20.51 30.52
CA HIS A 92 3.31 -19.90 29.25
C HIS A 92 2.45 -20.42 28.11
N LEU A 93 1.82 -19.53 27.35
CA LEU A 93 1.11 -19.82 26.12
C LEU A 93 1.95 -19.35 24.94
N ARG A 94 2.34 -20.27 24.05
CA ARG A 94 3.22 -20.02 22.91
C ARG A 94 2.44 -19.80 21.63
N ARG A 95 3.06 -19.08 20.68
CA ARG A 95 2.51 -18.84 19.33
C ARG A 95 1.09 -18.30 19.40
N VAL A 96 0.93 -17.20 20.13
CA VAL A 96 -0.35 -16.52 20.30
C VAL A 96 -0.96 -16.18 18.95
N VAL A 97 -2.25 -16.44 18.78
CA VAL A 97 -3.03 -16.17 17.59
C VAL A 97 -4.24 -15.30 17.93
N PRO A 98 -4.84 -14.58 16.96
CA PRO A 98 -6.01 -13.74 17.20
C PRO A 98 -7.15 -14.45 17.93
N SER A 99 -7.38 -15.73 17.66
CA SER A 99 -8.43 -16.52 18.31
C SER A 99 -8.15 -16.86 19.78
N ASP A 100 -6.96 -16.58 20.30
CA ASP A 100 -6.65 -16.73 21.71
C ASP A 100 -7.17 -15.56 22.56
N GLU A 101 -7.48 -14.41 21.97
CA GLU A 101 -8.05 -13.24 22.64
C GLU A 101 -9.32 -13.59 23.43
N GLY A 102 -9.47 -13.05 24.64
CA GLY A 102 -10.64 -13.20 25.48
C GLY A 102 -10.33 -13.48 26.95
N PRO A 103 -11.34 -13.82 27.77
CA PRO A 103 -11.19 -14.01 29.20
C PRO A 103 -10.49 -15.33 29.55
N TYR A 104 -9.51 -15.25 30.42
CA TYR A 104 -8.80 -16.37 31.02
C TYR A 104 -8.92 -16.35 32.52
N GLY A 105 -8.69 -17.48 33.17
CA GLY A 105 -8.59 -17.58 34.62
C GLY A 105 -7.70 -18.72 35.05
N CYS A 106 -7.25 -18.62 36.28
CA CYS A 106 -6.62 -19.69 36.99
C CYS A 106 -7.40 -20.01 38.28
N ARG A 107 -7.49 -21.27 38.64
CA ARG A 107 -8.22 -21.75 39.82
C ARG A 107 -7.38 -22.73 40.57
N PHE A 108 -7.34 -22.55 41.93
CA PHE A 108 -6.73 -23.48 42.87
C PHE A 108 -7.84 -24.17 43.63
N LEU A 109 -7.72 -25.50 43.80
CA LEU A 109 -8.65 -26.32 44.55
C LEU A 109 -7.86 -27.26 45.49
N SER A 110 -8.19 -27.23 46.77
CA SER A 110 -7.62 -28.15 47.74
C SER A 110 -8.60 -28.33 48.93
N GLY A 111 -9.10 -29.54 49.13
CA GLY A 111 -10.05 -29.83 50.20
C GLY A 111 -11.24 -28.86 50.20
N ASP A 112 -11.34 -28.01 51.21
CA ASP A 112 -12.39 -27.02 51.37
C ASP A 112 -12.06 -25.65 50.70
N PHE A 113 -10.81 -25.46 50.19
CA PHE A 113 -10.40 -24.22 49.54
C PHE A 113 -10.67 -24.27 48.06
N SER A 114 -11.32 -23.22 47.56
CA SER A 114 -11.49 -22.95 46.15
C SER A 114 -11.39 -21.47 45.90
N GLY A 115 -10.38 -21.05 45.14
CA GLY A 115 -10.16 -19.66 44.74
C GLY A 115 -9.84 -19.55 43.28
N GLU A 116 -10.19 -18.44 42.68
CA GLU A 116 -9.88 -18.16 41.25
C GLU A 116 -9.56 -16.69 41.03
N ALA A 117 -8.75 -16.44 39.98
CA ALA A 117 -8.51 -15.11 39.42
C ALA A 117 -8.85 -15.12 37.94
N ILE A 118 -9.39 -14.03 37.46
CA ILE A 118 -9.83 -13.87 36.05
C ILE A 118 -9.21 -12.58 35.51
N TRP A 119 -8.76 -12.63 34.21
CA TRP A 119 -8.20 -11.50 33.48
C TRP A 119 -8.56 -11.61 32.01
N GLU A 120 -8.33 -10.54 31.25
CA GLU A 120 -8.52 -10.50 29.81
C GLU A 120 -7.19 -10.66 29.08
N LEU A 121 -7.11 -11.51 28.06
CA LEU A 121 -6.00 -11.55 27.14
C LEU A 121 -6.36 -10.70 25.91
N GLU A 122 -5.65 -9.58 25.76
CA GLU A 122 -5.69 -8.76 24.58
C GLU A 122 -4.61 -9.22 23.61
N VAL A 123 -4.94 -9.33 22.31
CA VAL A 123 -3.98 -9.75 21.29
C VAL A 123 -3.74 -8.63 20.31
N ALA A 124 -2.47 -8.39 19.96
CA ALA A 124 -2.11 -7.41 18.96
C ALA A 124 -1.20 -8.00 17.88
N GLY A 125 -1.49 -7.70 16.62
CA GLY A 125 -0.64 -8.00 15.47
C GLY A 125 -0.03 -6.71 14.93
N PHE A 126 1.30 -6.59 15.01
CA PHE A 126 2.04 -5.45 14.49
C PHE A 126 2.48 -5.69 13.05
N GLY A 127 1.57 -5.68 12.11
CA GLY A 127 1.69 -6.01 10.70
C GLY A 127 3.04 -5.76 10.02
N SER A 128 3.15 -6.12 8.76
CA SER A 128 4.35 -5.86 7.96
C SER A 128 4.61 -4.37 7.75
N ASP A 129 5.83 -4.02 7.37
CA ASP A 129 6.11 -2.65 6.97
C ASP A 129 5.28 -2.27 5.74
N PRO A 130 4.75 -1.04 5.68
CA PRO A 130 3.99 -0.57 4.54
C PRO A 130 4.83 -0.60 3.26
N TYR A 131 4.29 -1.18 2.21
CA TYR A 131 4.88 -1.17 0.87
C TYR A 131 4.10 -0.20 0.00
N ILE A 132 4.77 0.85 -0.48
CA ILE A 132 4.16 1.85 -1.37
C ILE A 132 4.70 1.65 -2.79
N SER A 133 3.79 1.57 -3.75
CA SER A 133 4.08 1.45 -5.18
C SER A 133 3.40 2.54 -5.99
N LEU A 134 4.02 2.92 -7.11
CA LEU A 134 3.43 3.78 -8.12
C LEU A 134 2.53 2.93 -9.03
N GLU A 135 1.23 3.25 -9.11
CA GLU A 135 0.31 2.57 -10.02
C GLU A 135 0.25 3.23 -11.40
N GLY A 136 0.37 4.54 -11.46
CA GLY A 136 0.32 5.27 -12.71
C GLY A 136 -0.12 6.73 -12.57
N PHE A 137 -0.59 7.30 -13.68
CA PHE A 137 -1.11 8.66 -13.72
C PHE A 137 -2.63 8.63 -13.85
N LYS A 138 -3.32 9.35 -13.00
CA LYS A 138 -4.78 9.47 -12.99
C LYS A 138 -5.16 10.93 -12.74
N GLU A 139 -6.07 11.47 -13.57
CA GLU A 139 -6.68 12.81 -13.40
C GLU A 139 -5.67 13.95 -13.22
N GLY A 140 -4.52 13.85 -13.89
CA GLY A 140 -3.44 14.85 -13.81
C GLY A 140 -2.54 14.75 -12.60
N GLY A 141 -2.74 13.75 -11.75
CA GLY A 141 -1.90 13.39 -10.60
C GLY A 141 -1.22 12.05 -10.76
N ILE A 142 -0.58 11.61 -9.68
CA ILE A 142 0.08 10.31 -9.53
C ILE A 142 -0.75 9.46 -8.58
N GLN A 143 -1.09 8.24 -8.99
CA GLN A 143 -1.75 7.27 -8.12
C GLN A 143 -0.69 6.40 -7.42
N LEU A 144 -0.70 6.45 -6.09
CA LEU A 144 0.11 5.62 -5.21
C LEU A 144 -0.77 4.58 -4.54
N ARG A 145 -0.24 3.37 -4.37
CA ARG A 145 -0.85 2.28 -3.61
C ARG A 145 0.01 1.93 -2.43
N CYS A 146 -0.59 1.77 -1.26
CA CYS A 146 0.04 1.25 -0.04
C CYS A 146 -0.60 -0.09 0.32
N SER A 147 0.23 -1.10 0.62
CA SER A 147 -0.21 -2.40 1.10
C SER A 147 0.58 -2.82 2.33
N SER A 148 -0.10 -3.52 3.26
CA SER A 148 0.50 -4.09 4.47
C SER A 148 -0.39 -5.22 4.97
N SER A 149 0.16 -6.20 5.70
CA SER A 149 -0.57 -7.38 6.16
C SER A 149 -0.12 -7.83 7.55
N GLY A 150 -0.90 -8.71 8.21
CA GLY A 150 -0.55 -9.26 9.52
C GLY A 150 -1.00 -8.39 10.69
N TRP A 151 -1.96 -7.50 10.50
CA TRP A 151 -2.50 -6.62 11.54
C TRP A 151 -3.57 -7.31 12.37
N TYR A 152 -3.61 -7.01 13.66
CA TYR A 152 -4.71 -7.36 14.55
C TYR A 152 -4.72 -6.45 15.78
N PRO A 153 -5.88 -5.93 16.23
CA PRO A 153 -7.15 -5.91 15.54
C PRO A 153 -7.10 -5.10 14.24
N LYS A 154 -8.26 -4.84 13.62
CA LYS A 154 -8.38 -4.09 12.37
C LYS A 154 -7.63 -2.76 12.46
N PRO A 155 -6.62 -2.50 11.59
CA PRO A 155 -5.84 -1.27 11.64
C PRO A 155 -6.60 -0.09 11.05
N THR A 156 -6.14 1.12 11.40
CA THR A 156 -6.50 2.36 10.70
C THR A 156 -5.35 2.80 9.82
N VAL A 157 -5.67 3.35 8.64
CA VAL A 157 -4.67 3.87 7.71
C VAL A 157 -4.99 5.32 7.35
N GLN A 158 -3.96 6.16 7.24
CA GLN A 158 -4.10 7.56 6.88
C GLN A 158 -3.00 7.97 5.92
N TRP A 159 -3.38 8.70 4.87
CA TRP A 159 -2.46 9.38 3.98
C TRP A 159 -2.32 10.84 4.41
N ARG A 160 -1.09 11.36 4.36
CA ARG A 160 -0.79 12.76 4.71
C ARG A 160 0.15 13.37 3.69
N ASP A 161 -0.05 14.65 3.41
CA ASP A 161 0.90 15.42 2.62
C ASP A 161 2.10 15.89 3.47
N HIS A 162 3.01 16.65 2.87
CA HIS A 162 4.19 17.23 3.53
C HIS A 162 3.84 18.23 4.65
N GLN A 163 2.63 18.78 4.65
CA GLN A 163 2.14 19.70 5.70
C GLN A 163 1.44 18.94 6.83
N GLY A 164 1.33 17.60 6.72
CA GLY A 164 0.63 16.75 7.69
C GLY A 164 -0.89 16.76 7.51
N GLN A 165 -1.42 17.37 6.42
CA GLN A 165 -2.85 17.36 6.13
C GLN A 165 -3.26 15.98 5.63
N CYS A 166 -4.43 15.50 6.09
CA CYS A 166 -4.98 14.23 5.65
C CYS A 166 -5.43 14.31 4.18
N LEU A 167 -4.98 13.36 3.39
CA LEU A 167 -5.41 13.16 2.01
C LEU A 167 -6.50 12.07 1.99
N PRO A 168 -7.65 12.31 1.34
CA PRO A 168 -8.69 11.30 1.21
C PRO A 168 -8.18 10.15 0.34
N PRO A 169 -8.38 8.88 0.74
CA PRO A 169 -8.03 7.76 -0.10
C PRO A 169 -8.95 7.69 -1.33
N GLU A 170 -8.39 7.31 -2.46
CA GLU A 170 -9.16 6.98 -3.68
C GLU A 170 -9.87 5.63 -3.53
N SER A 171 -9.18 4.69 -2.89
CA SER A 171 -9.73 3.38 -2.54
C SER A 171 -9.12 2.88 -1.25
N GLU A 172 -9.90 2.12 -0.49
CA GLU A 172 -9.46 1.43 0.72
C GLU A 172 -10.12 0.06 0.79
N ALA A 173 -9.33 -0.98 0.96
CA ALA A 173 -9.76 -2.35 1.17
C ALA A 173 -9.01 -2.94 2.36
N ILE A 174 -9.76 -3.42 3.37
CA ILE A 174 -9.21 -4.13 4.51
C ILE A 174 -9.90 -5.48 4.58
N VAL A 175 -9.13 -6.55 4.43
CA VAL A 175 -9.62 -7.93 4.33
C VAL A 175 -9.03 -8.76 5.46
N GLN A 176 -9.86 -9.56 6.12
CA GLN A 176 -9.42 -10.50 7.15
C GLN A 176 -9.17 -11.88 6.52
N ASN A 177 -8.03 -12.49 6.83
CA ASN A 177 -7.71 -13.84 6.38
C ASN A 177 -8.29 -14.92 7.31
N ALA A 178 -8.10 -16.20 6.95
CA ALA A 178 -8.60 -17.33 7.74
C ALA A 178 -7.96 -17.44 9.14
N GLN A 179 -6.78 -16.84 9.35
CA GLN A 179 -6.11 -16.79 10.66
C GLN A 179 -6.59 -15.63 11.52
N GLY A 180 -7.53 -14.83 11.06
CA GLY A 180 -8.04 -13.67 11.78
C GLY A 180 -7.21 -12.39 11.60
N LEU A 181 -6.13 -12.42 10.83
CA LEU A 181 -5.27 -11.26 10.60
C LEU A 181 -5.77 -10.41 9.44
N PHE A 182 -5.61 -9.08 9.57
CA PHE A 182 -6.01 -8.13 8.55
C PHE A 182 -4.86 -7.80 7.59
N SER A 183 -5.22 -7.74 6.31
CA SER A 183 -4.41 -7.14 5.24
C SER A 183 -5.12 -5.91 4.74
N LEU A 184 -4.39 -4.85 4.50
CA LEU A 184 -4.91 -3.60 3.97
C LEU A 184 -4.28 -3.25 2.64
N GLU A 185 -5.07 -2.62 1.81
CA GLU A 185 -4.65 -2.04 0.55
C GLU A 185 -5.40 -0.71 0.37
N THR A 186 -4.67 0.37 0.16
CA THR A 186 -5.26 1.70 0.00
C THR A 186 -4.52 2.45 -1.08
N SER A 187 -5.21 3.29 -1.84
CA SER A 187 -4.61 4.15 -2.85
C SER A 187 -4.98 5.61 -2.65
N VAL A 188 -4.10 6.49 -3.11
CA VAL A 188 -4.31 7.95 -3.09
C VAL A 188 -3.85 8.55 -4.41
N VAL A 189 -4.55 9.60 -4.87
CA VAL A 189 -4.12 10.39 -6.03
C VAL A 189 -3.49 11.69 -5.53
N VAL A 190 -2.19 11.83 -5.77
CA VAL A 190 -1.41 13.03 -5.43
C VAL A 190 -1.45 13.99 -6.60
N GLN A 191 -2.10 15.13 -6.43
CA GLN A 191 -2.28 16.12 -7.47
C GLN A 191 -0.99 16.89 -7.77
N LYS A 192 -0.88 17.38 -9.01
CA LYS A 192 0.19 18.26 -9.46
C LYS A 192 0.23 19.53 -8.62
N GLY A 193 1.39 19.86 -8.05
CA GLY A 193 1.57 21.03 -7.17
C GLY A 193 1.44 20.73 -5.68
N ALA A 194 1.02 19.55 -5.28
CA ALA A 194 1.26 19.04 -3.94
C ALA A 194 2.77 18.79 -3.80
N HIS A 195 3.35 19.25 -2.70
CA HIS A 195 4.77 19.10 -2.47
C HIS A 195 5.19 17.62 -2.44
N ASN A 196 6.45 17.38 -2.76
CA ASN A 196 7.05 16.10 -3.17
C ASN A 196 7.01 14.95 -2.16
N ASN A 197 6.49 15.14 -0.94
CA ASN A 197 6.47 14.11 0.10
C ASN A 197 5.03 13.75 0.48
N VAL A 198 4.73 12.46 0.40
CA VAL A 198 3.47 11.88 0.87
C VAL A 198 3.79 10.76 1.82
N SER A 199 3.12 10.70 2.96
CA SER A 199 3.28 9.61 3.93
C SER A 199 1.98 8.81 4.07
N SER A 200 2.14 7.51 4.25
CA SER A 200 1.10 6.60 4.71
C SER A 200 1.42 6.16 6.13
N SER A 201 0.49 6.31 7.05
CA SER A 201 0.62 5.84 8.42
C SER A 201 -0.45 4.82 8.75
N ILE A 202 -0.02 3.68 9.31
CA ILE A 202 -0.89 2.58 9.71
C ILE A 202 -0.75 2.42 11.22
N GLN A 203 -1.88 2.38 11.91
CA GLN A 203 -1.93 2.30 13.37
C GLN A 203 -2.83 1.16 13.83
N ASN A 204 -2.36 0.43 14.84
CA ASN A 204 -3.14 -0.52 15.64
C ASN A 204 -3.71 0.20 16.87
N SER A 205 -4.97 -0.08 17.22
CA SER A 205 -5.65 0.56 18.36
C SER A 205 -5.08 0.18 19.73
N LEU A 206 -4.47 -1.01 19.86
CA LEU A 206 -3.89 -1.51 21.11
C LEU A 206 -2.41 -1.12 21.27
N LEU A 207 -1.74 -0.72 20.18
CA LEU A 207 -0.32 -0.38 20.21
C LEU A 207 -0.13 1.13 20.05
N VAL A 208 0.72 1.71 20.89
CA VAL A 208 1.07 3.14 20.83
C VAL A 208 1.86 3.45 19.54
N GLN A 209 2.62 2.49 19.05
CA GLN A 209 3.45 2.64 17.85
C GLN A 209 2.59 2.61 16.59
N LYS A 210 2.88 3.56 15.68
CA LYS A 210 2.38 3.57 14.31
C LYS A 210 3.50 3.22 13.34
N LYS A 211 3.18 2.54 12.26
CA LYS A 211 4.10 2.38 11.12
C LYS A 211 3.84 3.49 10.12
N GLU A 212 4.86 4.28 9.85
CA GLU A 212 4.79 5.38 8.90
C GLU A 212 5.84 5.19 7.82
N PHE A 213 5.43 5.37 6.58
CA PHE A 213 6.32 5.31 5.43
C PHE A 213 6.15 6.58 4.60
N VAL A 214 7.27 7.26 4.33
CA VAL A 214 7.31 8.51 3.57
C VAL A 214 7.86 8.24 2.17
N VAL A 215 7.12 8.66 1.14
CA VAL A 215 7.55 8.60 -0.25
C VAL A 215 7.89 9.99 -0.74
N GLN A 216 9.09 10.15 -1.30
CA GLN A 216 9.49 11.34 -2.03
C GLN A 216 9.15 11.17 -3.51
N ILE A 217 8.29 12.03 -4.02
CA ILE A 217 7.89 12.03 -5.42
C ILE A 217 8.78 13.04 -6.14
N ALA A 218 9.59 12.58 -7.08
CA ALA A 218 10.40 13.48 -7.87
C ALA A 218 9.53 14.40 -8.74
N ASP A 219 9.86 15.69 -8.80
CA ASP A 219 9.10 16.72 -9.55
C ASP A 219 8.84 16.35 -11.01
N ILE A 220 9.74 15.57 -11.61
CA ILE A 220 9.61 15.13 -13.00
C ILE A 220 8.35 14.30 -13.24
N PHE A 221 7.88 13.55 -12.24
CA PHE A 221 6.64 12.76 -12.33
C PHE A 221 5.38 13.63 -12.21
N LEU A 222 5.51 14.79 -11.58
CA LEU A 222 4.44 15.78 -11.44
C LEU A 222 4.33 16.72 -12.66
N LEU A 223 5.36 16.73 -13.53
CA LEU A 223 5.33 17.40 -14.82
C LEU A 223 4.42 16.59 -15.75
N GLY A 224 3.17 16.93 -15.89
CA GLY A 224 2.19 16.27 -16.80
C GLY A 224 2.74 16.08 -18.22
N PRO A 225 1.96 15.55 -19.18
CA PRO A 225 2.42 15.26 -20.53
C PRO A 225 3.13 16.46 -21.11
N SER A 226 4.39 16.24 -21.54
CA SER A 226 5.31 17.27 -22.03
C SER A 226 4.59 18.34 -22.85
N PRO A 227 4.73 19.63 -22.52
CA PRO A 227 4.08 20.73 -23.24
C PRO A 227 4.47 20.76 -24.73
N TRP A 228 5.54 20.07 -25.12
CA TRP A 228 6.04 19.98 -26.49
C TRP A 228 5.24 19.04 -27.42
N LYS A 229 4.36 18.18 -26.90
CA LYS A 229 3.53 17.30 -27.75
C LYS A 229 2.59 18.07 -28.66
N LYS A 230 1.98 19.15 -28.19
CA LYS A 230 1.06 19.99 -29.01
C LYS A 230 1.78 20.78 -30.11
N PRO A 231 2.87 21.53 -29.84
CA PRO A 231 3.60 22.24 -30.91
C PRO A 231 4.30 21.26 -31.86
N PHE A 232 4.80 20.11 -31.39
CA PHE A 232 5.41 19.10 -32.26
C PHE A 232 4.41 18.51 -33.26
N LEU A 233 3.20 18.19 -32.84
CA LEU A 233 2.15 17.71 -33.75
C LEU A 233 1.74 18.78 -34.75
N GLY A 234 1.67 20.05 -34.34
CA GLY A 234 1.39 21.20 -35.18
C GLY A 234 2.46 21.40 -36.29
N THR A 235 3.74 21.31 -35.96
CA THR A 235 4.84 21.43 -36.93
C THR A 235 4.87 20.27 -37.88
N LEU A 236 4.55 19.05 -37.46
CA LEU A 236 4.52 17.84 -38.28
C LEU A 236 3.44 17.91 -39.39
N VAL A 237 2.37 18.63 -39.16
CA VAL A 237 1.30 18.86 -40.15
C VAL A 237 1.55 20.14 -40.99
N ALA A 238 2.01 21.21 -40.35
CA ALA A 238 2.20 22.50 -41.04
C ALA A 238 3.36 22.49 -42.05
N LEU A 239 4.46 21.78 -41.74
CA LEU A 239 5.64 21.72 -42.59
C LEU A 239 5.37 21.11 -44.00
N PRO A 240 4.71 19.93 -44.11
CA PRO A 240 4.41 19.34 -45.40
C PRO A 240 3.40 20.17 -46.19
N LEU A 241 2.44 20.82 -45.56
CA LEU A 241 1.49 21.73 -46.21
C LEU A 241 2.21 22.94 -46.83
N LEU A 242 3.14 23.51 -46.06
CA LEU A 242 3.95 24.64 -46.53
C LEU A 242 4.85 24.25 -47.70
N LEU A 243 5.47 23.07 -47.66
CA LEU A 243 6.26 22.52 -48.79
C LEU A 243 5.40 22.24 -50.03
N ALA A 244 4.18 21.72 -49.86
CA ALA A 244 3.24 21.52 -50.94
C ALA A 244 2.80 22.83 -51.59
N LEU A 245 2.57 23.86 -50.78
CA LEU A 245 2.24 25.22 -51.27
C LEU A 245 3.41 25.82 -52.06
N LEU A 246 4.63 25.74 -51.53
CA LEU A 246 5.81 26.25 -52.22
C LEU A 246 6.08 25.52 -53.55
N SER A 247 5.92 24.19 -53.55
CA SER A 247 6.08 23.38 -54.78
C SER A 247 5.01 23.72 -55.83
N SER A 248 3.77 23.93 -55.46
CA SER A 248 2.69 24.32 -56.35
C SER A 248 2.92 25.73 -56.93
N LEU A 249 3.39 26.69 -56.14
CA LEU A 249 3.79 28.01 -56.60
C LEU A 249 4.97 27.94 -57.58
N ALA A 250 5.97 27.14 -57.29
CA ALA A 250 7.12 26.93 -58.18
C ALA A 250 6.69 26.35 -59.52
N LEU A 251 5.84 25.33 -59.54
CA LEU A 251 5.26 24.76 -60.75
C LEU A 251 4.44 25.78 -61.56
N TYR A 252 3.63 26.59 -60.90
CA TYR A 252 2.88 27.67 -61.54
C TYR A 252 3.81 28.70 -62.18
N TYR A 253 4.88 29.11 -61.50
CA TYR A 253 5.87 30.04 -62.05
C TYR A 253 6.61 29.44 -63.29
N ILE A 254 7.03 28.20 -63.21
CA ILE A 254 7.69 27.49 -64.34
C ILE A 254 6.72 27.38 -65.53
N HIS A 255 5.45 27.04 -65.26
CA HIS A 255 4.45 26.95 -66.33
C HIS A 255 4.18 28.31 -67.00
N LYS A 256 4.04 29.37 -66.20
CA LYS A 256 3.88 30.73 -66.66
C LYS A 256 5.09 31.20 -67.52
N GLN A 257 6.31 30.88 -67.07
CA GLN A 257 7.53 31.20 -67.80
C GLN A 257 7.65 30.43 -69.15
N ARG A 258 7.29 29.14 -69.15
CA ARG A 258 7.19 28.33 -70.36
C ARG A 258 6.18 28.90 -71.38
N GLN A 259 5.01 29.32 -70.93
CA GLN A 259 4.00 29.97 -71.76
C GLN A 259 4.53 31.30 -72.37
N SER A 260 5.23 32.10 -71.57
CA SER A 260 5.83 33.35 -72.04
C SER A 260 6.89 33.09 -73.07
N GLN A 261 7.79 32.12 -72.85
CA GLN A 261 8.82 31.72 -73.83
C GLN A 261 8.21 31.14 -75.17
N ALA A 262 7.11 30.34 -75.03
CA ALA A 262 6.41 29.81 -76.19
C ALA A 262 5.76 30.92 -77.07
N LYS A 263 5.19 31.97 -76.35
CA LYS A 263 4.67 33.15 -77.06
C LYS A 263 5.78 33.92 -77.79
N LEU A 264 6.92 34.14 -77.13
CA LEU A 264 8.10 34.79 -77.73
C LEU A 264 8.65 34.01 -78.95
N LYS A 265 8.77 32.66 -78.81
CA LYS A 265 9.18 31.81 -79.92
C LYS A 265 8.24 31.92 -81.16
N LYS A 266 6.91 31.84 -80.88
CA LYS A 266 5.92 32.00 -81.99
C LYS A 266 5.97 33.38 -82.61
N GLN A 267 6.28 34.44 -81.87
CA GLN A 267 6.46 35.76 -82.40
C GLN A 267 7.72 35.86 -83.27
N ALA A 268 8.86 35.32 -82.78
CA ALA A 268 10.13 35.26 -83.52
C ALA A 268 10.00 34.46 -84.85
N GLU A 269 9.30 33.31 -84.84
CA GLU A 269 9.03 32.52 -86.07
C GLU A 269 8.19 33.31 -87.06
N LYS A 270 7.15 34.04 -86.57
CA LYS A 270 6.36 34.93 -87.48
C LYS A 270 7.17 36.06 -88.04
N ASP A 271 8.08 36.65 -87.29
CA ASP A 271 8.90 37.77 -87.72
C ASP A 271 10.01 37.26 -88.70
N GLN A 272 10.58 36.05 -88.48
CA GLN A 272 11.47 35.38 -89.44
C GLN A 272 10.75 35.05 -90.73
N GLY A 273 9.50 34.52 -90.65
CA GLY A 273 8.70 34.25 -91.88
C GLY A 273 8.40 35.50 -92.69
N LYS A 274 8.17 36.67 -92.03
CA LYS A 274 7.99 37.94 -92.69
C LYS A 274 9.28 38.42 -93.40
N LEU A 275 10.42 38.23 -92.71
CA LEU A 275 11.71 38.65 -93.23
C LEU A 275 12.14 37.79 -94.41
N THR A 276 11.95 36.47 -94.38
CA THR A 276 12.23 35.57 -95.53
C THR A 276 11.31 35.90 -96.68
N ALA A 277 10.04 36.18 -96.50
CA ALA A 277 9.15 36.60 -97.58
C ALA A 277 9.54 37.97 -98.20
N GLN A 278 10.09 38.90 -97.43
CA GLN A 278 10.63 40.16 -97.90
C GLN A 278 11.91 39.95 -98.71
N LEU A 279 12.81 39.06 -98.29
CA LEU A 279 14.02 38.68 -98.99
C LEU A 279 13.71 38.01 -100.34
N GLU A 280 12.76 37.09 -100.43
CA GLU A 280 12.29 36.50 -101.68
C GLU A 280 11.75 37.52 -102.67
N LYS A 281 10.93 38.47 -102.13
CA LYS A 281 10.43 39.59 -102.98
C LYS A 281 11.55 40.47 -103.51
N LEU A 282 12.57 40.76 -102.74
CA LEU A 282 13.74 41.53 -103.14
C LEU A 282 14.58 40.75 -104.11
N GLN A 283 14.80 39.43 -103.95
CA GLN A 283 15.54 38.56 -104.89
C GLN A 283 14.80 38.43 -106.23
N THR A 284 13.43 38.32 -106.22
CA THR A 284 12.65 38.32 -107.50
C THR A 284 12.72 39.62 -108.18
N LYS A 285 12.72 40.77 -107.48
CA LYS A 285 12.94 42.06 -108.07
C LYS A 285 14.34 42.22 -108.65
N LEU A 286 15.37 41.71 -107.99
CA LEU A 286 16.76 41.75 -108.45
C LEU A 286 16.92 40.90 -109.74
N LYS A 287 16.33 39.66 -109.77
CA LYS A 287 16.34 38.81 -110.97
C LYS A 287 15.64 39.46 -112.20
N GLY A 288 14.54 40.22 -111.90
CA GLY A 288 13.87 40.95 -112.93
C GLY A 288 14.69 42.14 -113.48
N PHE A 289 15.63 42.71 -112.72
CA PHE A 289 16.56 43.77 -113.21
C PHE A 289 17.79 43.22 -113.91
N GLN A 290 18.14 41.91 -113.86
CA GLN A 290 19.24 41.30 -114.60
C GLN A 290 18.86 40.73 -115.96
N SER A 291 17.58 40.79 -116.30
CA SER A 291 17.04 40.28 -117.57
C SER A 291 16.61 41.39 -118.53
N ILE A 292 17.10 42.61 -118.39
CA ILE A 292 17.01 43.72 -119.29
C ILE A 292 18.49 44.04 -119.72
#